data_80b872fdc1abf118aa769344914ef800
#
_entry.id   80b872fdc1abf118aa769344914ef800
#
_cell.length_a   1.000
_cell.length_b   1.000
_cell.length_c   1.000
_cell.angle_alpha   90.00
_cell.angle_beta   90.00
_cell.angle_gamma   90.00
#
_symmetry.space_group_name_H-M   'P 1'
#
loop_
_entity.id
_entity.type
_entity.pdbx_description
1 polymer ?
#
loop_
_entity_poly.entity_id
_entity_poly.type
_entity_poly.pdbx_seq_one_letter_code
_entity_poly.pdbx_strand_id
1 'polypeptide(L)'
;MKFLKKLLLKILGEKNYLFFTASIFQRLYRTGRLGKEYQDVYFLRSIIHKGNYVADIGAHLGYYTFELSQLTGVGGKVIAIEPVSKFSAVLEKIIDKKRLENIELKKVALGGKGDFVEIGIPIVGNQKKFGYARIKEMHEHLQYAETEKVPNVNGDELFKEIPRLDFIKCDVEGAEVPVFNSLLLTVDKHRPILLCELADKKERIKMFELLQPFQYKAYLLNDKKLHELDVFSDELAISHNHYFIPSARIQQMKHLF
;
A
#
# COMPACT_ATOMS: atom_id res chain seq x y z
N MET A 1 6.22 25.45 1.60
CA MET A 1 5.37 24.31 1.95
C MET A 1 5.24 24.02 3.44
N LYS A 2 6.31 23.96 4.24
CA LYS A 2 6.26 23.66 5.70
C LYS A 2 5.38 24.62 6.51
N PHE A 3 5.43 25.94 6.22
CA PHE A 3 4.63 26.96 6.90
C PHE A 3 3.13 26.79 6.62
N LEU A 4 2.75 26.59 5.36
CA LEU A 4 1.35 26.39 4.96
C LEU A 4 0.75 25.12 5.62
N LYS A 5 1.52 24.02 5.70
CA LYS A 5 1.11 22.81 6.43
C LYS A 5 0.80 23.11 7.90
N LYS A 6 1.70 23.82 8.60
CA LYS A 6 1.50 24.18 10.01
C LYS A 6 0.26 25.07 10.20
N LEU A 7 0.06 26.05 9.32
CA LEU A 7 -1.09 26.95 9.36
C LEU A 7 -2.40 26.18 9.14
N LEU A 8 -2.46 25.32 8.13
CA LEU A 8 -3.64 24.48 7.86
C LEU A 8 -3.96 23.54 9.01
N LEU A 9 -2.95 22.90 9.61
CA LEU A 9 -3.13 22.06 10.80
C LEU A 9 -3.71 22.84 11.98
N LYS A 10 -3.24 24.10 12.19
CA LYS A 10 -3.73 24.96 13.27
C LYS A 10 -5.17 25.41 13.05
N ILE A 11 -5.55 25.72 11.81
CA ILE A 11 -6.90 26.23 11.47
C ILE A 11 -7.92 25.10 11.40
N LEU A 12 -7.59 24.00 10.72
CA LEU A 12 -8.54 22.92 10.44
C LEU A 12 -8.58 21.84 11.54
N GLY A 13 -7.54 21.79 12.38
CA GLY A 13 -7.28 20.63 13.23
C GLY A 13 -6.82 19.42 12.39
N GLU A 14 -6.25 18.43 13.08
CA GLU A 14 -5.57 17.30 12.43
C GLU A 14 -6.52 16.46 11.54
N LYS A 15 -7.70 16.10 12.06
CA LYS A 15 -8.69 15.28 11.33
C LYS A 15 -9.17 15.94 10.02
N ASN A 16 -9.51 17.22 10.08
CA ASN A 16 -9.97 17.94 8.88
C ASN A 16 -8.83 18.20 7.90
N TYR A 17 -7.62 18.44 8.40
CA TYR A 17 -6.43 18.54 7.57
C TYR A 17 -6.17 17.26 6.78
N LEU A 18 -6.22 16.08 7.41
CA LEU A 18 -6.04 14.80 6.76
C LEU A 18 -7.14 14.55 5.71
N PHE A 19 -8.41 14.84 6.04
CA PHE A 19 -9.52 14.74 5.10
C PHE A 19 -9.35 15.68 3.88
N PHE A 20 -8.91 16.92 4.12
CA PHE A 20 -8.62 17.89 3.07
C PHE A 20 -7.48 17.43 2.17
N THR A 21 -6.40 16.89 2.75
CA THR A 21 -5.25 16.35 2.01
C THR A 21 -5.68 15.19 1.11
N ALA A 22 -6.45 14.23 1.63
CA ALA A 22 -7.00 13.12 0.84
C ALA A 22 -7.88 13.61 -0.31
N SER A 23 -8.73 14.62 -0.06
CA SER A 23 -9.64 15.19 -1.07
C SER A 23 -8.87 15.92 -2.19
N ILE A 24 -7.80 16.65 -1.83
CA ILE A 24 -6.92 17.31 -2.82
C ILE A 24 -6.22 16.26 -3.67
N PHE A 25 -5.64 15.23 -3.05
CA PHE A 25 -4.96 14.17 -3.77
C PHE A 25 -5.87 13.54 -4.84
N GLN A 26 -7.08 13.16 -4.45
CA GLN A 26 -8.06 12.60 -5.38
C GLN A 26 -8.39 13.55 -6.54
N ARG A 27 -8.51 14.86 -6.27
CA ARG A 27 -8.76 15.85 -7.31
C ARG A 27 -7.58 15.97 -8.28
N LEU A 28 -6.35 16.05 -7.76
CA LEU A 28 -5.13 16.14 -8.57
C LEU A 28 -4.94 14.87 -9.39
N TYR A 29 -5.18 13.70 -8.81
CA TYR A 29 -5.15 12.43 -9.53
C TYR A 29 -6.12 12.42 -10.71
N ARG A 30 -7.41 12.75 -10.47
CA ARG A 30 -8.44 12.77 -11.51
C ARG A 30 -8.14 13.73 -12.67
N THR A 31 -7.42 14.82 -12.39
CA THR A 31 -7.03 15.82 -13.39
C THR A 31 -5.65 15.52 -14.02
N GLY A 32 -5.01 14.41 -13.68
CA GLY A 32 -3.68 14.03 -14.20
C GLY A 32 -2.55 14.95 -13.75
N ARG A 33 -2.71 15.66 -12.63
CA ARG A 33 -1.78 16.67 -12.13
C ARG A 33 -0.88 16.22 -10.99
N LEU A 34 -0.88 14.95 -10.64
CA LEU A 34 0.12 14.39 -9.72
C LEU A 34 1.48 14.33 -10.40
N GLY A 35 2.55 14.53 -9.63
CA GLY A 35 3.93 14.46 -10.11
C GLY A 35 4.36 13.04 -10.51
N LYS A 36 5.59 12.93 -11.03
CA LYS A 36 6.17 11.64 -11.47
C LYS A 36 6.29 10.62 -10.34
N GLU A 37 6.40 11.06 -9.10
CA GLU A 37 6.41 10.22 -7.91
C GLU A 37 5.14 9.36 -7.73
N TYR A 38 4.07 9.72 -8.43
CA TYR A 38 2.80 8.98 -8.43
C TYR A 38 2.55 8.19 -9.72
N GLN A 39 3.59 7.94 -10.53
CA GLN A 39 3.46 7.22 -11.79
C GLN A 39 2.81 5.82 -11.62
N ASP A 40 3.12 5.14 -10.51
CA ASP A 40 2.58 3.82 -10.19
C ASP A 40 1.05 3.84 -10.05
N VAL A 41 0.49 4.89 -9.42
CA VAL A 41 -0.97 5.04 -9.30
C VAL A 41 -1.64 5.15 -10.67
N TYR A 42 -1.03 5.88 -11.61
CA TYR A 42 -1.54 5.97 -12.98
C TYR A 42 -1.38 4.65 -13.75
N PHE A 43 -0.28 3.93 -13.50
CA PHE A 43 0.01 2.66 -14.16
C PHE A 43 -0.96 1.53 -13.77
N LEU A 44 -1.62 1.63 -12.62
CA LEU A 44 -2.68 0.69 -12.21
C LEU A 44 -3.74 0.48 -13.29
N ARG A 45 -4.05 1.50 -14.09
CA ARG A 45 -5.01 1.43 -15.21
C ARG A 45 -4.65 0.39 -16.27
N SER A 46 -3.37 0.05 -16.36
CA SER A 46 -2.87 -0.95 -17.30
C SER A 46 -2.89 -2.37 -16.73
N ILE A 47 -3.08 -2.51 -15.40
CA ILE A 47 -3.01 -3.79 -14.69
C ILE A 47 -4.40 -4.20 -14.15
N ILE A 48 -5.16 -3.24 -13.62
CA ILE A 48 -6.42 -3.51 -12.92
C ILE A 48 -7.59 -3.40 -13.88
N HIS A 49 -8.45 -4.40 -13.85
CA HIS A 49 -9.64 -4.50 -14.70
C HIS A 49 -10.92 -4.58 -13.88
N LYS A 50 -12.05 -4.23 -14.52
CA LYS A 50 -13.36 -4.39 -13.89
C LYS A 50 -13.60 -5.83 -13.43
N GLY A 51 -14.13 -5.98 -12.23
CA GLY A 51 -14.37 -7.27 -11.61
C GLY A 51 -13.17 -7.86 -10.87
N ASN A 52 -11.99 -7.19 -10.89
CA ASN A 52 -10.85 -7.66 -10.10
C ASN A 52 -11.13 -7.52 -8.59
N TYR A 53 -10.54 -8.45 -7.82
CA TYR A 53 -10.45 -8.39 -6.37
C TYR A 53 -9.03 -7.99 -6.00
N VAL A 54 -8.89 -6.92 -5.23
CA VAL A 54 -7.58 -6.32 -4.94
C VAL A 54 -7.46 -5.97 -3.46
N ALA A 55 -6.23 -6.00 -2.95
CA ALA A 55 -5.92 -5.56 -1.60
C ALA A 55 -5.02 -4.32 -1.62
N ASP A 56 -5.29 -3.38 -0.71
CA ASP A 56 -4.48 -2.19 -0.44
C ASP A 56 -4.05 -2.25 1.02
N ILE A 57 -2.85 -2.78 1.28
CA ILE A 57 -2.28 -2.99 2.61
C ILE A 57 -1.43 -1.77 2.96
N GLY A 58 -1.78 -1.07 4.05
CA GLY A 58 -1.30 0.26 4.37
C GLY A 58 -2.06 1.33 3.59
N ALA A 59 -3.40 1.25 3.59
CA ALA A 59 -4.25 2.11 2.77
C ALA A 59 -4.18 3.61 3.15
N HIS A 60 -3.74 3.93 4.37
CA HIS A 60 -3.56 5.30 4.88
C HIS A 60 -4.81 6.16 4.62
N LEU A 61 -4.70 7.25 3.86
CA LEU A 61 -5.83 8.12 3.50
C LEU A 61 -6.56 7.68 2.21
N GLY A 62 -6.28 6.49 1.69
CA GLY A 62 -6.95 5.92 0.53
C GLY A 62 -6.40 6.37 -0.82
N TYR A 63 -5.13 6.76 -0.89
CA TYR A 63 -4.52 7.24 -2.14
C TYR A 63 -4.60 6.20 -3.27
N TYR A 64 -4.28 4.95 -2.98
CA TYR A 64 -4.44 3.82 -3.90
C TYR A 64 -5.87 3.25 -3.86
N THR A 65 -6.47 3.12 -2.68
CA THR A 65 -7.80 2.53 -2.46
C THR A 65 -8.86 3.10 -3.40
N PHE A 66 -8.90 4.44 -3.56
CA PHE A 66 -9.94 5.08 -4.39
C PHE A 66 -9.76 4.80 -5.88
N GLU A 67 -8.51 4.74 -6.36
CA GLU A 67 -8.28 4.40 -7.75
C GLU A 67 -8.58 2.92 -8.00
N LEU A 68 -8.13 2.04 -7.14
CA LEU A 68 -8.45 0.62 -7.18
C LEU A 68 -9.98 0.39 -7.22
N SER A 69 -10.74 1.13 -6.38
CA SER A 69 -12.20 1.05 -6.36
C SER A 69 -12.83 1.46 -7.70
N GLN A 70 -12.33 2.52 -8.34
CA GLN A 70 -12.84 2.96 -9.63
C GLN A 70 -12.48 1.99 -10.76
N LEU A 71 -11.28 1.43 -10.74
CA LEU A 71 -10.82 0.49 -11.76
C LEU A 71 -11.54 -0.85 -11.65
N THR A 72 -11.71 -1.38 -10.45
CA THR A 72 -12.41 -2.65 -10.23
C THR A 72 -13.92 -2.55 -10.46
N GLY A 73 -14.52 -1.39 -10.20
CA GLY A 73 -15.94 -1.14 -10.39
C GLY A 73 -16.84 -1.99 -9.48
N VAL A 74 -18.16 -1.90 -9.69
CA VAL A 74 -19.19 -2.58 -8.85
C VAL A 74 -19.10 -4.10 -8.85
N GLY A 75 -18.55 -4.71 -9.90
CA GLY A 75 -18.34 -6.17 -9.98
C GLY A 75 -17.07 -6.66 -9.31
N GLY A 76 -16.20 -5.74 -8.88
CA GLY A 76 -14.95 -6.04 -8.20
C GLY A 76 -14.99 -5.72 -6.71
N LYS A 77 -13.86 -5.92 -6.03
CA LYS A 77 -13.74 -5.65 -4.60
C LYS A 77 -12.36 -5.10 -4.26
N VAL A 78 -12.31 -4.14 -3.35
CA VAL A 78 -11.08 -3.62 -2.73
C VAL A 78 -11.12 -3.92 -1.25
N ILE A 79 -10.14 -4.67 -0.75
CA ILE A 79 -9.90 -4.88 0.66
C ILE A 79 -8.83 -3.88 1.09
N ALA A 80 -9.26 -2.79 1.74
CA ALA A 80 -8.38 -1.76 2.27
C ALA A 80 -8.02 -2.08 3.71
N ILE A 81 -6.73 -2.11 4.04
CA ILE A 81 -6.23 -2.46 5.37
C ILE A 81 -5.46 -1.26 5.93
N GLU A 82 -6.01 -0.66 6.98
CA GLU A 82 -5.43 0.51 7.65
C GLU A 82 -5.66 0.45 9.16
N PRO A 83 -4.62 0.14 9.93
CA PRO A 83 -4.74 -0.05 11.37
C PRO A 83 -4.92 1.24 12.17
N VAL A 84 -4.31 2.35 11.73
CA VAL A 84 -4.29 3.59 12.53
C VAL A 84 -5.65 4.27 12.51
N SER A 85 -6.26 4.43 13.69
CA SER A 85 -7.65 4.90 13.85
C SER A 85 -7.92 6.25 13.18
N LYS A 86 -6.98 7.20 13.26
CA LYS A 86 -7.12 8.51 12.62
C LYS A 86 -7.15 8.45 11.10
N PHE A 87 -6.40 7.54 10.48
CA PHE A 87 -6.36 7.38 9.01
C PHE A 87 -7.56 6.60 8.53
N SER A 88 -7.85 5.46 9.18
CA SER A 88 -9.02 4.64 8.85
C SER A 88 -10.33 5.40 9.02
N ALA A 89 -10.46 6.29 10.02
CA ALA A 89 -11.66 7.13 10.18
C ALA A 89 -11.83 8.17 9.05
N VAL A 90 -10.72 8.71 8.51
CA VAL A 90 -10.79 9.60 7.34
C VAL A 90 -11.16 8.83 6.10
N LEU A 91 -10.55 7.66 5.89
CA LEU A 91 -10.84 6.75 4.78
C LEU A 91 -12.32 6.32 4.78
N GLU A 92 -12.82 5.83 5.93
CA GLU A 92 -14.23 5.45 6.13
C GLU A 92 -15.19 6.58 5.79
N LYS A 93 -14.93 7.79 6.32
CA LYS A 93 -15.75 8.97 6.02
C LYS A 93 -15.80 9.29 4.51
N ILE A 94 -14.71 9.05 3.77
CA ILE A 94 -14.70 9.29 2.33
C ILE A 94 -15.44 8.17 1.59
N ILE A 95 -15.28 6.91 2.00
CA ILE A 95 -16.01 5.74 1.47
C ILE A 95 -17.50 6.01 1.57
N ASP A 96 -18.00 6.36 2.77
CA ASP A 96 -19.41 6.64 3.02
C ASP A 96 -19.93 7.82 2.20
N LYS A 97 -19.20 8.95 2.24
CA LYS A 97 -19.59 10.17 1.50
C LYS A 97 -19.71 9.93 -0.01
N LYS A 98 -18.87 9.06 -0.57
CA LYS A 98 -18.86 8.76 -2.01
C LYS A 98 -19.64 7.51 -2.37
N ARG A 99 -20.20 6.81 -1.40
CA ARG A 99 -20.94 5.53 -1.58
C ARG A 99 -20.12 4.50 -2.36
N LEU A 100 -18.87 4.26 -1.92
CA LEU A 100 -17.97 3.30 -2.56
C LEU A 100 -18.22 1.90 -1.99
N GLU A 101 -19.29 1.25 -2.44
CA GLU A 101 -19.79 -0.02 -1.90
C GLU A 101 -18.88 -1.22 -2.18
N ASN A 102 -17.93 -1.08 -3.12
CA ASN A 102 -16.97 -2.12 -3.45
C ASN A 102 -15.69 -2.08 -2.60
N ILE A 103 -15.62 -1.21 -1.58
CA ILE A 103 -14.50 -1.14 -0.63
C ILE A 103 -14.90 -1.77 0.70
N GLU A 104 -14.10 -2.71 1.17
CA GLU A 104 -14.17 -3.26 2.52
C GLU A 104 -12.95 -2.78 3.32
N LEU A 105 -13.19 -1.96 4.36
CA LEU A 105 -12.13 -1.44 5.22
C LEU A 105 -11.91 -2.36 6.42
N LYS A 106 -10.68 -2.83 6.60
CA LYS A 106 -10.19 -3.61 7.74
C LYS A 106 -9.27 -2.75 8.61
N LYS A 107 -9.65 -2.53 9.85
CA LYS A 107 -8.90 -1.69 10.82
C LYS A 107 -7.95 -2.57 11.64
N VAL A 108 -7.02 -3.25 10.97
CA VAL A 108 -6.06 -4.20 11.55
C VAL A 108 -4.68 -4.01 10.94
N ALA A 109 -3.64 -4.44 11.68
CA ALA A 109 -2.29 -4.60 11.15
C ALA A 109 -2.07 -6.04 10.66
N LEU A 110 -1.09 -6.22 9.78
CA LEU A 110 -0.57 -7.52 9.34
C LEU A 110 0.93 -7.60 9.61
N GLY A 111 1.45 -8.82 9.74
CA GLY A 111 2.90 -9.06 9.79
C GLY A 111 3.56 -8.81 11.14
N GLY A 112 2.84 -8.33 12.14
CA GLY A 112 3.35 -8.18 13.51
C GLY A 112 3.38 -9.50 14.28
N LYS A 113 3.91 -9.47 15.50
CA LYS A 113 3.91 -10.61 16.41
C LYS A 113 2.76 -10.49 17.41
N GLY A 114 2.06 -11.61 17.66
CA GLY A 114 0.94 -11.68 18.60
C GLY A 114 -0.34 -11.00 18.06
N ASP A 115 -1.36 -10.91 18.92
CA ASP A 115 -2.69 -10.43 18.56
C ASP A 115 -2.78 -8.90 18.44
N PHE A 116 -1.81 -8.18 18.94
CA PHE A 116 -1.73 -6.72 18.91
C PHE A 116 -0.31 -6.25 18.63
N VAL A 117 -0.19 -5.12 17.95
CA VAL A 117 1.07 -4.40 17.75
C VAL A 117 0.92 -2.94 18.10
N GLU A 118 2.01 -2.26 18.45
CA GLU A 118 2.05 -0.82 18.65
C GLU A 118 2.52 -0.12 17.35
N ILE A 119 1.66 0.71 16.77
CA ILE A 119 2.02 1.54 15.61
C ILE A 119 2.36 2.94 16.07
N GLY A 120 3.50 3.45 15.63
CA GLY A 120 3.99 4.79 15.95
C GLY A 120 4.02 5.71 14.75
N ILE A 121 3.63 6.98 14.95
CA ILE A 121 3.82 8.07 13.99
C ILE A 121 5.13 8.77 14.34
N PRO A 122 6.21 8.65 13.52
CA PRO A 122 7.50 9.16 13.89
C PRO A 122 7.61 10.68 13.78
N ILE A 123 8.59 11.22 14.54
CA ILE A 123 9.04 12.62 14.45
C ILE A 123 10.29 12.66 13.59
N VAL A 124 10.26 13.44 12.51
CA VAL A 124 11.42 13.69 11.66
C VAL A 124 11.60 15.20 11.52
N GLY A 125 12.76 15.74 11.95
CA GLY A 125 13.03 17.17 11.90
C GLY A 125 11.95 18.01 12.62
N ASN A 126 11.59 17.63 13.86
CA ASN A 126 10.58 18.28 14.71
C ASN A 126 9.16 18.32 14.10
N GLN A 127 8.80 17.38 13.23
CA GLN A 127 7.48 17.30 12.62
C GLN A 127 6.94 15.87 12.66
N LYS A 128 5.64 15.72 12.98
CA LYS A 128 4.91 14.47 12.79
C LYS A 128 4.89 14.10 11.31
N LYS A 129 5.26 12.86 11.01
CA LYS A 129 5.26 12.29 9.66
C LYS A 129 4.14 11.26 9.54
N PHE A 130 2.96 11.73 9.20
CA PHE A 130 1.76 10.88 9.10
C PHE A 130 1.92 9.71 8.10
N GLY A 131 2.58 9.95 6.97
CA GLY A 131 2.83 8.92 5.96
C GLY A 131 3.90 7.89 6.33
N TYR A 132 4.56 8.02 7.48
CA TYR A 132 5.60 7.08 7.94
C TYR A 132 5.17 6.30 9.19
N ALA A 133 3.88 6.11 9.41
CA ALA A 133 3.36 5.30 10.52
C ALA A 133 3.78 3.83 10.34
N ARG A 134 4.39 3.23 11.37
CA ARG A 134 5.03 1.91 11.29
C ARG A 134 4.96 1.15 12.60
N ILE A 135 5.21 -0.16 12.54
CA ILE A 135 5.29 -1.01 13.72
C ILE A 135 6.50 -0.58 14.55
N LYS A 136 6.25 -0.13 15.79
CA LYS A 136 7.27 0.47 16.65
C LYS A 136 8.36 -0.51 17.04
N GLU A 137 8.01 -1.75 17.34
CA GLU A 137 8.95 -2.80 17.75
C GLU A 137 9.98 -3.15 16.67
N MET A 138 9.68 -2.83 15.41
CA MET A 138 10.63 -3.01 14.29
C MET A 138 11.57 -1.81 14.11
N HIS A 139 11.29 -0.68 14.78
CA HIS A 139 11.98 0.60 14.59
C HIS A 139 12.19 1.34 15.93
N GLU A 140 12.65 0.64 16.98
CA GLU A 140 12.79 1.17 18.34
C GLU A 140 13.71 2.40 18.45
N HIS A 141 14.62 2.58 17.49
CA HIS A 141 15.54 3.72 17.44
C HIS A 141 14.88 5.06 17.08
N LEU A 142 13.60 5.04 16.64
CA LEU A 142 12.87 6.24 16.23
C LEU A 142 12.13 6.88 17.41
N GLN A 143 12.01 8.21 17.36
CA GLN A 143 11.13 8.95 18.26
C GLN A 143 9.73 9.06 17.65
N TYR A 144 8.72 8.80 18.46
CA TYR A 144 7.33 8.82 18.03
C TYR A 144 6.57 9.98 18.69
N ALA A 145 5.76 10.69 17.89
CA ALA A 145 4.85 11.74 18.36
C ALA A 145 3.61 11.12 19.02
N GLU A 146 3.19 9.99 18.51
CA GLU A 146 2.00 9.27 18.93
C GLU A 146 2.21 7.79 18.68
N THR A 147 1.62 6.97 19.55
CA THR A 147 1.56 5.51 19.38
C THR A 147 0.13 5.02 19.60
N GLU A 148 -0.24 3.95 18.95
CA GLU A 148 -1.54 3.31 19.06
C GLU A 148 -1.39 1.80 19.05
N LYS A 149 -1.99 1.13 20.03
CA LYS A 149 -2.09 -0.33 20.07
C LYS A 149 -3.25 -0.76 19.19
N VAL A 150 -2.97 -1.56 18.16
CA VAL A 150 -3.95 -1.98 17.16
C VAL A 150 -4.02 -3.50 17.06
N PRO A 151 -5.16 -4.09 16.69
CA PRO A 151 -5.26 -5.52 16.41
C PRO A 151 -4.31 -5.91 15.29
N ASN A 152 -3.65 -7.05 15.45
CA ASN A 152 -2.79 -7.65 14.43
C ASN A 152 -3.33 -9.04 14.09
N VAL A 153 -3.46 -9.33 12.79
CA VAL A 153 -4.01 -10.60 12.32
C VAL A 153 -3.07 -11.27 11.31
N ASN A 154 -3.21 -12.58 11.20
CA ASN A 154 -2.52 -13.33 10.15
C ASN A 154 -3.17 -13.03 8.80
N GLY A 155 -2.35 -12.77 7.77
CA GLY A 155 -2.85 -12.41 6.45
C GLY A 155 -3.61 -13.55 5.77
N ASP A 156 -3.15 -14.78 5.88
CA ASP A 156 -3.83 -15.93 5.28
C ASP A 156 -5.22 -16.16 5.89
N GLU A 157 -5.38 -15.95 7.20
CA GLU A 157 -6.70 -16.00 7.85
C GLU A 157 -7.61 -14.86 7.41
N LEU A 158 -7.06 -13.65 7.21
CA LEU A 158 -7.83 -12.50 6.73
C LEU A 158 -8.40 -12.72 5.32
N PHE A 159 -7.63 -13.35 4.44
CA PHE A 159 -7.98 -13.58 3.04
C PHE A 159 -8.56 -14.99 2.76
N LYS A 160 -8.77 -15.81 3.80
CA LYS A 160 -9.19 -17.21 3.68
C LYS A 160 -10.43 -17.43 2.80
N GLU A 161 -11.46 -16.61 3.04
CA GLU A 161 -12.75 -16.72 2.37
C GLU A 161 -12.84 -15.93 1.05
N ILE A 162 -11.76 -15.26 0.65
CA ILE A 162 -11.79 -14.51 -0.60
C ILE A 162 -11.77 -15.46 -1.82
N PRO A 163 -12.69 -15.32 -2.78
CA PRO A 163 -12.79 -16.25 -3.90
C PRO A 163 -11.63 -16.12 -4.90
N ARG A 164 -11.09 -14.91 -5.01
CA ARG A 164 -9.94 -14.56 -5.87
C ARG A 164 -9.21 -13.34 -5.33
N LEU A 165 -7.94 -13.21 -5.66
CA LEU A 165 -7.15 -12.03 -5.40
C LEU A 165 -6.23 -11.79 -6.60
N ASP A 166 -6.41 -10.68 -7.29
CA ASP A 166 -5.73 -10.41 -8.56
C ASP A 166 -4.51 -9.50 -8.38
N PHE A 167 -4.56 -8.63 -7.36
CA PHE A 167 -3.53 -7.63 -7.11
C PHE A 167 -3.43 -7.30 -5.62
N ILE A 168 -2.21 -7.08 -5.14
CA ILE A 168 -1.93 -6.58 -3.79
C ILE A 168 -0.97 -5.38 -3.91
N LYS A 169 -1.36 -4.23 -3.36
CA LYS A 169 -0.43 -3.15 -3.00
C LYS A 169 -0.07 -3.31 -1.53
N CYS A 170 1.22 -3.24 -1.21
CA CYS A 170 1.70 -3.28 0.17
C CYS A 170 2.72 -2.16 0.39
N ASP A 171 2.42 -1.30 1.37
CA ASP A 171 3.24 -0.17 1.78
C ASP A 171 2.95 0.09 3.27
N VAL A 172 3.76 -0.52 4.10
CA VAL A 172 3.58 -0.57 5.57
C VAL A 172 4.83 -0.12 6.31
N GLU A 173 5.67 0.63 5.58
CA GLU A 173 6.81 1.35 6.13
C GLU A 173 7.81 0.45 6.88
N GLY A 174 8.22 -0.65 6.21
CA GLY A 174 9.27 -1.58 6.65
C GLY A 174 8.78 -2.87 7.29
N ALA A 175 7.48 -3.18 7.15
CA ALA A 175 6.91 -4.47 7.56
C ALA A 175 6.44 -5.33 6.36
N GLU A 176 6.85 -5.00 5.12
CA GLU A 176 6.42 -5.68 3.90
C GLU A 176 6.75 -7.17 3.92
N VAL A 177 8.01 -7.52 4.22
CA VAL A 177 8.44 -8.93 4.30
C VAL A 177 7.67 -9.69 5.38
N PRO A 178 7.53 -9.22 6.63
CA PRO A 178 6.64 -9.82 7.63
C PRO A 178 5.17 -9.97 7.18
N VAL A 179 4.61 -8.97 6.50
CA VAL A 179 3.25 -9.06 5.94
C VAL A 179 3.16 -10.22 4.96
N PHE A 180 4.07 -10.31 3.99
CA PHE A 180 4.03 -11.38 3.00
C PHE A 180 4.34 -12.76 3.58
N ASN A 181 5.15 -12.86 4.64
CA ASN A 181 5.30 -14.11 5.39
C ASN A 181 3.98 -14.61 5.98
N SER A 182 3.06 -13.72 6.31
CA SER A 182 1.72 -14.07 6.81
C SER A 182 0.70 -14.34 5.69
N LEU A 183 1.10 -14.21 4.40
CA LEU A 183 0.25 -14.30 3.20
C LEU A 183 0.67 -15.42 2.24
N LEU A 184 1.53 -16.35 2.65
CA LEU A 184 2.13 -17.32 1.72
C LEU A 184 1.11 -18.27 1.09
N LEU A 185 0.11 -18.73 1.85
CA LEU A 185 -0.96 -19.56 1.31
C LEU A 185 -1.86 -18.78 0.35
N THR A 186 -2.14 -17.53 0.68
CA THR A 186 -2.90 -16.60 -0.18
C THR A 186 -2.18 -16.32 -1.48
N VAL A 187 -0.85 -16.06 -1.42
CA VAL A 187 0.00 -15.85 -2.60
C VAL A 187 0.07 -17.10 -3.45
N ASP A 188 0.24 -18.27 -2.84
CA ASP A 188 0.28 -19.55 -3.57
C ASP A 188 -1.03 -19.84 -4.28
N LYS A 189 -2.16 -19.67 -3.59
CA LYS A 189 -3.51 -19.96 -4.10
C LYS A 189 -3.90 -19.05 -5.26
N HIS A 190 -3.66 -17.75 -5.12
CA HIS A 190 -4.23 -16.74 -6.02
C HIS A 190 -3.25 -16.16 -7.04
N ARG A 191 -1.94 -16.26 -6.78
CA ARG A 191 -0.88 -15.71 -7.64
C ARG A 191 -1.15 -14.27 -8.07
N PRO A 192 -1.43 -13.33 -7.12
CA PRO A 192 -1.72 -11.94 -7.45
C PRO A 192 -0.48 -11.24 -8.03
N ILE A 193 -0.68 -10.16 -8.77
CA ILE A 193 0.39 -9.19 -9.04
C ILE A 193 0.61 -8.40 -7.77
N LEU A 194 1.88 -8.15 -7.39
CA LEU A 194 2.23 -7.44 -6.18
C LEU A 194 2.91 -6.11 -6.54
N LEU A 195 2.55 -5.06 -5.83
CA LEU A 195 3.24 -3.76 -5.82
C LEU A 195 3.65 -3.45 -4.39
N CYS A 196 4.95 -3.44 -4.13
CA CYS A 196 5.50 -3.27 -2.79
C CYS A 196 6.43 -2.05 -2.73
N GLU A 197 6.30 -1.22 -1.69
CA GLU A 197 7.30 -0.20 -1.39
C GLU A 197 8.39 -0.82 -0.50
N LEU A 198 9.62 -0.94 -1.03
CA LEU A 198 10.75 -1.56 -0.33
C LEU A 198 11.84 -0.51 -0.12
N ALA A 199 12.22 -0.31 1.14
CA ALA A 199 13.09 0.78 1.54
C ALA A 199 14.53 0.63 1.01
N ASP A 200 15.04 -0.61 0.93
CA ASP A 200 16.42 -0.88 0.57
C ASP A 200 16.62 -2.22 -0.18
N LYS A 201 17.86 -2.45 -0.63
CA LYS A 201 18.28 -3.68 -1.31
C LYS A 201 18.06 -4.94 -0.46
N LYS A 202 18.28 -4.86 0.85
CA LYS A 202 18.17 -6.01 1.75
C LYS A 202 16.71 -6.49 1.83
N GLU A 203 15.77 -5.57 1.95
CA GLU A 203 14.33 -5.90 1.93
C GLU A 203 13.89 -6.42 0.56
N ARG A 204 14.40 -5.81 -0.52
CA ARG A 204 14.15 -6.28 -1.89
C ARG A 204 14.59 -7.72 -2.11
N ILE A 205 15.80 -8.08 -1.67
CA ILE A 205 16.32 -9.45 -1.78
C ILE A 205 15.47 -10.42 -0.95
N LYS A 206 15.18 -10.10 0.31
CA LYS A 206 14.33 -10.94 1.17
C LYS A 206 12.94 -11.18 0.57
N MET A 207 12.34 -10.12 0.03
CA MET A 207 11.04 -10.22 -0.63
C MET A 207 11.09 -11.13 -1.86
N PHE A 208 12.14 -10.99 -2.68
CA PHE A 208 12.35 -11.84 -3.84
C PHE A 208 12.55 -13.31 -3.45
N GLU A 209 13.44 -13.59 -2.48
CA GLU A 209 13.68 -14.93 -1.95
C GLU A 209 12.40 -15.58 -1.42
N LEU A 210 11.57 -14.81 -0.71
CA LEU A 210 10.26 -15.24 -0.20
C LEU A 210 9.29 -15.64 -1.32
N LEU A 211 9.34 -14.94 -2.46
CA LEU A 211 8.43 -15.13 -3.59
C LEU A 211 8.97 -16.11 -4.65
N GLN A 212 10.27 -16.45 -4.60
CA GLN A 212 10.91 -17.34 -5.56
C GLN A 212 10.24 -18.73 -5.70
N PRO A 213 9.81 -19.39 -4.61
CA PRO A 213 9.10 -20.69 -4.71
C PRO A 213 7.81 -20.60 -5.52
N PHE A 214 7.24 -19.40 -5.59
CA PHE A 214 6.00 -19.13 -6.33
C PHE A 214 6.26 -18.61 -7.75
N GLN A 215 7.51 -18.64 -8.24
CA GLN A 215 7.92 -18.25 -9.60
C GLN A 215 7.59 -16.80 -9.96
N TYR A 216 7.76 -15.87 -9.00
CA TYR A 216 7.66 -14.44 -9.26
C TYR A 216 8.96 -13.90 -9.87
N LYS A 217 8.81 -12.89 -10.72
CA LYS A 217 9.89 -12.04 -11.21
C LYS A 217 9.69 -10.61 -10.73
N ALA A 218 10.79 -9.90 -10.53
CA ALA A 218 10.79 -8.51 -10.05
C ALA A 218 10.94 -7.52 -11.20
N TYR A 219 10.21 -6.40 -11.12
CA TYR A 219 10.23 -5.34 -12.12
C TYR A 219 10.18 -3.97 -11.47
N LEU A 220 10.71 -2.96 -12.17
CA LEU A 220 10.53 -1.54 -11.88
C LEU A 220 9.76 -0.87 -12.99
N LEU A 221 8.91 0.09 -12.61
CA LEU A 221 8.23 0.95 -13.58
C LEU A 221 9.14 2.12 -13.97
N ASN A 222 9.45 2.21 -15.26
CA ASN A 222 10.13 3.35 -15.85
C ASN A 222 9.50 3.68 -17.20
N ASP A 223 9.25 4.98 -17.45
CA ASP A 223 8.65 5.47 -18.70
C ASP A 223 7.39 4.68 -19.15
N LYS A 224 6.53 4.35 -18.19
CA LYS A 224 5.26 3.60 -18.39
C LYS A 224 5.47 2.15 -18.84
N LYS A 225 6.66 1.60 -18.68
CA LYS A 225 7.04 0.22 -18.99
C LYS A 225 7.62 -0.47 -17.77
N LEU A 226 7.39 -1.76 -17.68
CA LEU A 226 7.99 -2.62 -16.65
C LEU A 226 9.31 -3.18 -17.17
N HIS A 227 10.38 -2.89 -16.45
CA HIS A 227 11.72 -3.39 -16.75
C HIS A 227 12.09 -4.46 -15.72
N GLU A 228 12.51 -5.63 -16.18
CA GLU A 228 12.95 -6.71 -15.27
C GLU A 228 14.13 -6.23 -14.43
N LEU A 229 14.04 -6.47 -13.14
CA LEU A 229 15.03 -6.01 -12.16
C LEU A 229 15.93 -7.16 -11.74
N ASP A 230 17.23 -6.97 -11.87
CA ASP A 230 18.20 -7.78 -11.10
C ASP A 230 18.14 -7.33 -9.63
N VAL A 231 17.49 -8.13 -8.80
CA VAL A 231 17.30 -7.80 -7.38
C VAL A 231 18.60 -7.76 -6.58
N PHE A 232 19.66 -8.37 -7.09
CA PHE A 232 21.00 -8.41 -6.47
C PHE A 232 21.89 -7.24 -6.91
N SER A 233 21.52 -6.51 -7.95
CA SER A 233 22.26 -5.33 -8.41
C SER A 233 22.42 -4.27 -7.33
N ASP A 234 23.58 -3.61 -7.31
CA ASP A 234 23.83 -2.44 -6.46
C ASP A 234 23.35 -1.12 -7.06
N GLU A 235 22.82 -1.16 -8.29
CA GLU A 235 22.22 0.04 -8.87
C GLU A 235 21.06 0.52 -8.00
N LEU A 236 21.10 1.82 -7.69
CA LEU A 236 20.03 2.46 -6.94
C LEU A 236 18.73 2.31 -7.73
N ALA A 237 17.74 1.67 -7.14
CA ALA A 237 16.42 1.61 -7.73
C ALA A 237 15.91 3.05 -7.96
N ILE A 238 15.43 3.32 -9.16
CA ILE A 238 14.86 4.63 -9.55
C ILE A 238 13.59 4.92 -8.72
N SER A 239 12.97 3.88 -8.18
CA SER A 239 11.77 3.92 -7.35
C SER A 239 11.88 2.92 -6.21
N HIS A 240 11.27 3.24 -5.06
CA HIS A 240 11.06 2.29 -3.98
C HIS A 240 9.91 1.30 -4.27
N ASN A 241 9.09 1.57 -5.29
CA ASN A 241 7.99 0.71 -5.70
C ASN A 241 8.49 -0.42 -6.62
N HIS A 242 8.28 -1.65 -6.20
CA HIS A 242 8.70 -2.86 -6.89
C HIS A 242 7.47 -3.70 -7.26
N TYR A 243 7.40 -4.10 -8.54
CA TYR A 243 6.40 -5.04 -9.01
C TYR A 243 6.93 -6.45 -8.95
N PHE A 244 6.16 -7.38 -8.38
CA PHE A 244 6.44 -8.79 -8.45
C PHE A 244 5.30 -9.47 -9.22
N ILE A 245 5.65 -10.14 -10.32
CA ILE A 245 4.68 -10.68 -11.26
C ILE A 245 4.93 -12.19 -11.41
N PRO A 246 3.89 -13.03 -11.21
CA PRO A 246 4.02 -14.47 -11.44
C PRO A 246 4.37 -14.73 -12.89
N SER A 247 5.34 -15.61 -13.16
CA SER A 247 5.80 -15.93 -14.51
C SER A 247 4.67 -16.36 -15.45
N ALA A 248 3.65 -17.04 -14.93
CA ALA A 248 2.48 -17.45 -15.70
C ALA A 248 1.64 -16.28 -16.24
N ARG A 249 1.70 -15.09 -15.61
CA ARG A 249 0.95 -13.90 -16.04
C ARG A 249 1.71 -13.03 -17.04
N ILE A 250 3.05 -13.15 -17.14
CA ILE A 250 3.90 -12.30 -17.97
C ILE A 250 3.45 -12.33 -19.43
N GLN A 251 3.13 -13.51 -19.95
CA GLN A 251 2.72 -13.65 -21.36
C GLN A 251 1.47 -12.82 -21.70
N GLN A 252 0.51 -12.74 -20.78
CA GLN A 252 -0.74 -12.00 -20.95
C GLN A 252 -0.51 -10.48 -20.85
N MET A 253 0.60 -10.07 -20.24
CA MET A 253 0.95 -8.68 -19.95
C MET A 253 2.10 -8.13 -20.84
N LYS A 254 2.46 -8.83 -21.93
CA LYS A 254 3.59 -8.45 -22.80
C LYS A 254 3.59 -6.98 -23.26
N HIS A 255 2.42 -6.39 -23.41
CA HIS A 255 2.28 -5.00 -23.81
C HIS A 255 2.75 -3.99 -22.76
N LEU A 256 3.02 -4.43 -21.51
CA LEU A 256 3.50 -3.60 -20.41
C LEU A 256 5.03 -3.58 -20.26
N PHE A 257 5.75 -4.41 -21.02
CA PHE A 257 7.21 -4.54 -20.99
C PHE A 257 7.89 -3.83 -22.14
#